data_3859f05ca0070e0a7d6742471f2e63c2
#
_entry.id   3859f05ca0070e0a7d6742471f2e63c2
#
_cell.length_a   1.000
_cell.length_b   1.000
_cell.length_c   1.000
_cell.angle_alpha   90.00
_cell.angle_beta   90.00
_cell.angle_gamma   90.00
#
_symmetry.space_group_name_H-M   'P 1'
#
loop_
_entity.id
_entity.type
_entity.pdbx_description
1 polymer ?
#
loop_
_entity_poly.entity_id
_entity_poly.type
_entity_poly.pdbx_seq_one_letter_code
_entity_poly.pdbx_strand_id
1 'polypeptide(L)'
;MNLRNALCAATALTLVSAAAAQAQTITIATVNNGDMIRMQGYTNVFTEQSGIEVEWVTLEENVLRQRVTTDITTNGGQFDIMTIGMYETPIWGANEWLVPLDDLSAEYDVDDILPAMRGGLSHDGTLFAAPFYGESSMIMYRTDLMEAAGLEMPAAPTWDFIREAAAAMTDRENEVNGVCLRGKAGWGEGGAFITAMSNSFGARWFDEDWNAQFDSEAWANTLNFYVGMMTESGPPGYATNGFNENLSLFQQGKCGMWIDATVAASFVTNPNDSTVADSVGFALAPDTGLGKRSNWLWAWALAIPAGTQQEAEAKQFIEWATSKGYIELVAENEGWANVPPGARTSLYENPDYQAVPFAQMTLDSILSADPNSPTVDPVPYVGIQFAAIPEFAGIATEVSQEFSAVYAGQQSVEEALEKAQALTNDAMEAAGYR
;
A
#
# COMPACT_ATOMS: atom_id res chain seq x y z
N MET A 1 63.35 -53.90 49.25
CA MET A 1 64.39 -53.44 48.27
C MET A 1 63.64 -53.21 46.93
N ASN A 2 63.78 -51.96 46.47
CA ASN A 2 63.36 -51.44 45.14
C ASN A 2 61.92 -51.08 44.90
N LEU A 3 61.63 -49.77 45.15
CA LEU A 3 60.53 -48.98 44.55
C LEU A 3 60.69 -48.89 43.01
N ARG A 4 59.63 -49.00 42.30
CA ARG A 4 59.53 -48.47 40.95
C ARG A 4 58.31 -47.53 40.86
N ASN A 5 58.60 -46.24 40.73
CA ASN A 5 57.64 -45.17 40.42
C ASN A 5 57.07 -45.37 39.02
N ALA A 6 55.73 -45.38 38.91
CA ALA A 6 55.02 -45.21 37.63
C ALA A 6 54.39 -43.83 37.66
N LEU A 7 54.91 -42.90 36.87
CA LEU A 7 54.27 -41.63 36.51
C LEU A 7 53.11 -41.91 35.59
N CYS A 8 51.86 -41.63 36.01
CA CYS A 8 50.69 -41.48 35.13
C CYS A 8 50.61 -40.04 34.64
N ALA A 9 50.95 -39.81 33.39
CA ALA A 9 50.65 -38.56 32.70
C ALA A 9 49.20 -38.53 32.30
N ALA A 10 48.41 -37.72 32.96
CA ALA A 10 47.01 -37.45 32.59
C ALA A 10 47.00 -36.38 31.48
N THR A 11 46.76 -36.77 30.26
CA THR A 11 46.52 -35.87 29.12
C THR A 11 45.05 -35.38 29.21
N ALA A 12 44.87 -34.14 29.65
CA ALA A 12 43.56 -33.50 29.59
C ALA A 12 43.28 -33.12 28.14
N LEU A 13 42.37 -33.85 27.46
CA LEU A 13 41.74 -33.43 26.22
C LEU A 13 40.71 -32.34 26.52
N THR A 14 41.05 -31.09 26.24
CA THR A 14 40.09 -30.00 26.16
C THR A 14 39.25 -30.16 24.88
N LEU A 15 38.05 -30.68 25.04
CA LEU A 15 37.02 -30.61 23.99
C LEU A 15 36.59 -29.14 23.89
N VAL A 16 37.08 -28.45 22.88
CA VAL A 16 36.50 -27.20 22.43
C VAL A 16 35.20 -27.57 21.69
N SER A 17 34.08 -27.50 22.39
CA SER A 17 32.76 -27.54 21.75
C SER A 17 32.65 -26.26 20.93
N ALA A 18 32.87 -26.34 19.62
CA ALA A 18 32.36 -25.36 18.69
C ALA A 18 30.80 -25.46 18.78
N ALA A 19 30.20 -24.60 19.56
CA ALA A 19 28.78 -24.36 19.40
C ALA A 19 28.62 -23.88 17.95
N ALA A 20 27.99 -24.69 17.10
CA ALA A 20 27.51 -24.22 15.82
C ALA A 20 26.54 -23.08 16.19
N ALA A 21 26.88 -21.85 15.85
CA ALA A 21 25.94 -20.75 15.93
C ALA A 21 24.76 -21.17 15.07
N GLN A 22 23.64 -21.45 15.72
CA GLN A 22 22.39 -21.72 15.00
C GLN A 22 22.07 -20.43 14.26
N ALA A 23 21.90 -20.47 12.96
CA ALA A 23 21.51 -19.30 12.19
C ALA A 23 20.24 -18.72 12.83
N GLN A 24 20.26 -17.44 13.14
CA GLN A 24 19.07 -16.75 13.64
C GLN A 24 18.10 -16.62 12.48
N THR A 25 16.84 -16.90 12.72
CA THR A 25 15.80 -16.82 11.70
C THR A 25 14.76 -15.78 12.13
N ILE A 26 14.42 -14.87 11.22
CA ILE A 26 13.31 -13.93 11.40
C ILE A 26 12.15 -14.31 10.50
N THR A 27 10.93 -14.16 11.02
CA THR A 27 9.69 -14.42 10.27
C THR A 27 9.04 -13.10 9.89
N ILE A 28 8.80 -12.90 8.59
CA ILE A 28 8.25 -11.66 8.03
C ILE A 28 6.89 -11.91 7.41
N ALA A 29 5.84 -11.26 7.93
CA ALA A 29 4.54 -11.21 7.28
C ALA A 29 4.51 -10.09 6.24
N THR A 30 4.14 -10.40 5.00
CA THR A 30 4.11 -9.41 3.92
C THR A 30 2.93 -9.61 2.96
N VAL A 31 2.60 -8.53 2.23
CA VAL A 31 1.56 -8.52 1.21
C VAL A 31 2.08 -9.12 -0.11
N ASN A 32 1.18 -9.75 -0.85
CA ASN A 32 1.48 -10.31 -2.18
C ASN A 32 1.44 -9.21 -3.28
N ASN A 33 2.31 -8.20 -3.14
CA ASN A 33 2.51 -7.14 -4.13
C ASN A 33 3.88 -7.30 -4.81
N GLY A 34 4.01 -6.82 -6.04
CA GLY A 34 5.17 -7.07 -6.88
C GLY A 34 6.51 -6.68 -6.26
N ASP A 35 6.61 -5.48 -5.65
CA ASP A 35 7.86 -5.04 -5.00
C ASP A 35 8.20 -5.85 -3.75
N MET A 36 7.19 -6.33 -3.00
CA MET A 36 7.41 -7.23 -1.87
C MET A 36 7.87 -8.62 -2.32
N ILE A 37 7.39 -9.09 -3.46
CA ILE A 37 7.87 -10.35 -4.08
C ILE A 37 9.30 -10.17 -4.59
N ARG A 38 9.62 -9.01 -5.19
CA ARG A 38 11.00 -8.68 -5.62
C ARG A 38 11.96 -8.68 -4.43
N MET A 39 11.59 -8.08 -3.30
CA MET A 39 12.39 -8.10 -2.07
C MET A 39 12.71 -9.52 -1.61
N GLN A 40 11.75 -10.43 -1.70
CA GLN A 40 11.97 -11.85 -1.38
C GLN A 40 13.03 -12.48 -2.29
N GLY A 41 13.07 -12.08 -3.57
CA GLY A 41 14.08 -12.52 -4.54
C GLY A 41 15.52 -12.12 -4.16
N TYR A 42 15.68 -11.03 -3.42
CA TYR A 42 17.00 -10.54 -2.96
C TYR A 42 17.35 -10.97 -1.54
N THR A 43 16.54 -11.76 -0.85
CA THR A 43 16.75 -12.17 0.54
C THR A 43 18.10 -12.87 0.75
N ASN A 44 18.57 -13.64 -0.24
CA ASN A 44 19.87 -14.31 -0.18
C ASN A 44 21.04 -13.33 -0.02
N VAL A 45 20.94 -12.13 -0.59
CA VAL A 45 21.98 -11.07 -0.44
C VAL A 45 22.07 -10.64 1.03
N PHE A 46 20.93 -10.43 1.68
CA PHE A 46 20.88 -10.14 3.11
C PHE A 46 21.44 -11.28 3.96
N THR A 47 20.99 -12.52 3.69
CA THR A 47 21.45 -13.70 4.44
C THR A 47 22.96 -13.91 4.32
N GLU A 48 23.54 -13.73 3.12
CA GLU A 48 25.00 -13.83 2.90
C GLU A 48 25.78 -12.76 3.65
N GLN A 49 25.23 -11.55 3.81
CA GLN A 49 25.89 -10.44 4.51
C GLN A 49 25.76 -10.53 6.03
N SER A 50 24.62 -10.94 6.54
CA SER A 50 24.26 -10.90 7.96
C SER A 50 24.41 -12.24 8.68
N GLY A 51 24.25 -13.36 7.96
CA GLY A 51 24.11 -14.71 8.53
C GLY A 51 22.72 -14.98 9.10
N ILE A 52 21.73 -14.07 8.90
CA ILE A 52 20.37 -14.20 9.37
C ILE A 52 19.52 -14.82 8.27
N GLU A 53 18.77 -15.87 8.60
CA GLU A 53 17.80 -16.50 7.70
C GLU A 53 16.47 -15.77 7.76
N VAL A 54 15.73 -15.75 6.66
CA VAL A 54 14.40 -15.10 6.56
C VAL A 54 13.35 -16.10 6.14
N GLU A 55 12.29 -16.19 6.94
CA GLU A 55 11.09 -16.95 6.60
C GLU A 55 9.96 -15.98 6.21
N TRP A 56 9.44 -16.11 4.99
CA TRP A 56 8.39 -15.26 4.46
C TRP A 56 7.01 -15.87 4.61
N VAL A 57 6.07 -15.09 5.15
CA VAL A 57 4.64 -15.39 5.16
C VAL A 57 3.94 -14.37 4.25
N THR A 58 3.82 -14.72 2.97
CA THR A 58 3.22 -13.86 1.95
C THR A 58 1.73 -14.11 1.85
N LEU A 59 0.93 -13.05 1.98
CA LEU A 59 -0.52 -13.12 2.11
C LEU A 59 -1.21 -12.13 1.16
N GLU A 60 -2.43 -12.46 0.77
CA GLU A 60 -3.34 -11.51 0.14
C GLU A 60 -3.66 -10.37 1.12
N GLU A 61 -3.91 -9.16 0.63
CA GLU A 61 -3.95 -7.94 1.45
C GLU A 61 -4.93 -8.03 2.63
N ASN A 62 -6.19 -8.42 2.38
CA ASN A 62 -7.18 -8.52 3.45
C ASN A 62 -6.79 -9.57 4.50
N VAL A 63 -6.19 -10.67 4.07
CA VAL A 63 -5.72 -11.75 4.95
C VAL A 63 -4.51 -11.29 5.76
N LEU A 64 -3.57 -10.57 5.14
CA LEU A 64 -2.41 -9.99 5.85
C LEU A 64 -2.90 -9.07 6.96
N ARG A 65 -3.75 -8.08 6.63
CA ARG A 65 -4.26 -7.10 7.59
C ARG A 65 -4.94 -7.77 8.78
N GLN A 66 -5.77 -8.76 8.54
CA GLN A 66 -6.42 -9.53 9.59
C GLN A 66 -5.40 -10.28 10.47
N ARG A 67 -4.42 -10.96 9.85
CA ARG A 67 -3.45 -11.78 10.58
C ARG A 67 -2.50 -10.93 11.42
N VAL A 68 -1.94 -9.86 10.88
CA VAL A 68 -1.03 -9.00 11.64
C VAL A 68 -1.76 -8.26 12.77
N THR A 69 -3.01 -7.81 12.53
CA THR A 69 -3.85 -7.20 13.58
C THR A 69 -4.15 -8.21 14.70
N THR A 70 -4.49 -9.44 14.35
CA THR A 70 -4.74 -10.49 15.35
C THR A 70 -3.47 -10.80 16.15
N ASP A 71 -2.34 -10.97 15.47
CA ASP A 71 -1.08 -11.32 16.13
C ASP A 71 -0.63 -10.23 17.09
N ILE A 72 -0.64 -8.96 16.67
CA ILE A 72 -0.17 -7.85 17.50
C ILE A 72 -1.11 -7.59 18.70
N THR A 73 -2.43 -7.64 18.49
CA THR A 73 -3.41 -7.38 19.57
C THR A 73 -3.46 -8.48 20.62
N THR A 74 -3.10 -9.71 20.26
CA THR A 74 -3.04 -10.85 21.19
C THR A 74 -1.63 -11.11 21.72
N ASN A 75 -0.63 -10.31 21.30
CA ASN A 75 0.80 -10.55 21.57
C ASN A 75 1.21 -11.99 21.19
N GLY A 76 0.78 -12.42 19.98
CA GLY A 76 0.89 -13.80 19.52
C GLY A 76 2.33 -14.22 19.17
N GLY A 77 3.19 -13.27 18.77
CA GLY A 77 4.60 -13.50 18.48
C GLY A 77 4.86 -14.41 17.28
N GLN A 78 3.95 -14.41 16.30
CA GLN A 78 4.12 -15.19 15.08
C GLN A 78 5.12 -14.56 14.12
N PHE A 79 5.26 -13.22 14.17
CA PHE A 79 6.07 -12.45 13.24
C PHE A 79 7.08 -11.58 13.97
N ASP A 80 8.29 -11.50 13.43
CA ASP A 80 9.35 -10.60 13.90
C ASP A 80 9.32 -9.27 13.15
N ILE A 81 8.83 -9.28 11.90
CA ILE A 81 8.57 -8.09 11.10
C ILE A 81 7.18 -8.22 10.49
N MET A 82 6.42 -7.13 10.53
CA MET A 82 5.11 -7.01 9.89
C MET A 82 5.14 -5.92 8.82
N THR A 83 4.64 -6.24 7.63
CA THR A 83 4.35 -5.24 6.60
C THR A 83 3.02 -4.58 6.92
N ILE A 84 3.06 -3.30 7.27
CA ILE A 84 1.93 -2.45 7.67
C ILE A 84 2.02 -1.11 6.94
N GLY A 85 1.11 -0.20 7.23
CA GLY A 85 1.12 1.12 6.60
C GLY A 85 0.77 2.27 7.52
N MET A 86 0.41 3.39 6.89
CA MET A 86 0.19 4.67 7.56
C MET A 86 -1.10 4.69 8.42
N TYR A 87 -1.97 3.71 8.27
CA TYR A 87 -3.14 3.54 9.15
C TYR A 87 -2.75 2.87 10.47
N GLU A 88 -2.07 1.73 10.39
CA GLU A 88 -1.72 0.92 11.55
C GLU A 88 -0.64 1.58 12.40
N THR A 89 0.38 2.17 11.78
CA THR A 89 1.60 2.62 12.47
C THR A 89 1.36 3.62 13.59
N PRO A 90 0.64 4.75 13.40
CA PRO A 90 0.42 5.70 14.49
C PRO A 90 -0.47 5.12 15.61
N ILE A 91 -1.46 4.29 15.26
CA ILE A 91 -2.37 3.66 16.22
C ILE A 91 -1.61 2.65 17.08
N TRP A 92 -0.80 1.79 16.46
CA TRP A 92 -0.05 0.74 17.16
C TRP A 92 1.16 1.30 17.91
N GLY A 93 1.78 2.37 17.38
CA GLY A 93 2.83 3.12 18.06
C GLY A 93 2.32 3.77 19.36
N ALA A 94 1.13 4.40 19.32
CA ALA A 94 0.47 4.99 20.48
C ALA A 94 0.13 3.98 21.57
N ASN A 95 -0.12 2.72 21.18
CA ASN A 95 -0.39 1.62 22.11
C ASN A 95 0.87 0.87 22.58
N GLU A 96 2.07 1.33 22.21
CA GLU A 96 3.34 0.68 22.54
C GLU A 96 3.44 -0.77 22.01
N TRP A 97 2.74 -1.08 20.90
CA TRP A 97 2.76 -2.42 20.30
C TRP A 97 3.91 -2.60 19.30
N LEU A 98 4.54 -1.50 18.88
CA LEU A 98 5.67 -1.49 17.97
C LEU A 98 6.96 -1.04 18.65
N VAL A 99 8.09 -1.57 18.19
CA VAL A 99 9.42 -1.12 18.60
C VAL A 99 9.73 0.22 17.91
N PRO A 100 10.18 1.25 18.66
CA PRO A 100 10.69 2.49 18.07
C PRO A 100 11.90 2.23 17.15
N LEU A 101 11.99 2.99 16.06
CA LEU A 101 13.09 2.94 15.10
C LEU A 101 14.00 4.20 15.18
N ASP A 102 14.13 4.80 16.36
CA ASP A 102 14.95 6.00 16.56
C ASP A 102 16.44 5.72 16.62
N ASP A 103 16.84 4.45 16.80
CA ASP A 103 18.21 3.97 16.93
C ASP A 103 18.75 3.31 15.64
N LEU A 104 18.10 3.52 14.51
CA LEU A 104 18.65 3.12 13.21
C LEU A 104 19.98 3.82 12.96
N SER A 105 20.88 3.16 12.19
CA SER A 105 22.21 3.68 11.93
C SER A 105 22.21 5.05 11.25
N ALA A 106 23.29 5.81 11.41
CA ALA A 106 23.41 7.11 10.73
C ALA A 106 23.45 6.95 9.20
N GLU A 107 23.95 5.82 8.70
CA GLU A 107 23.97 5.46 7.28
C GLU A 107 22.59 5.22 6.71
N TYR A 108 21.61 4.84 7.54
CA TYR A 108 20.22 4.68 7.12
C TYR A 108 19.60 6.01 6.65
N ASP A 109 20.04 7.13 7.24
CA ASP A 109 19.62 8.47 6.86
C ASP A 109 18.09 8.66 6.91
N VAL A 110 17.54 8.67 8.12
CA VAL A 110 16.10 8.87 8.38
C VAL A 110 15.59 10.19 7.80
N ASP A 111 16.45 11.21 7.71
CA ASP A 111 16.06 12.53 7.19
C ASP A 111 15.86 12.56 5.67
N ASP A 112 16.37 11.54 4.95
CA ASP A 112 16.12 11.33 3.52
C ASP A 112 14.73 10.74 3.22
N ILE A 113 14.02 10.23 4.22
CA ILE A 113 12.63 9.76 4.03
C ILE A 113 11.76 10.96 3.67
N LEU A 114 10.92 10.82 2.63
CA LEU A 114 9.97 11.85 2.24
C LEU A 114 9.12 12.28 3.46
N PRO A 115 9.02 13.59 3.75
CA PRO A 115 8.38 14.08 4.98
C PRO A 115 6.95 13.56 5.20
N ALA A 116 6.17 13.43 4.13
CA ALA A 116 4.81 12.91 4.19
C ALA A 116 4.78 11.42 4.60
N MET A 117 5.73 10.62 4.13
CA MET A 117 5.88 9.20 4.50
C MET A 117 6.34 9.08 5.95
N ARG A 118 7.39 9.82 6.33
CA ARG A 118 7.89 9.85 7.70
C ARG A 118 6.80 10.25 8.70
N GLY A 119 6.03 11.31 8.38
CA GLY A 119 4.93 11.76 9.23
C GLY A 119 3.85 10.71 9.45
N GLY A 120 3.43 10.03 8.38
CA GLY A 120 2.40 8.98 8.45
C GLY A 120 2.86 7.67 9.10
N LEU A 121 4.17 7.45 9.22
CA LEU A 121 4.78 6.27 9.85
C LEU A 121 5.37 6.56 11.24
N SER A 122 4.98 7.69 11.84
CA SER A 122 5.41 8.13 13.15
C SER A 122 4.24 8.38 14.10
N HIS A 123 4.51 8.28 15.40
CA HIS A 123 3.64 8.76 16.46
C HIS A 123 4.46 9.64 17.41
N ASP A 124 3.96 10.82 17.76
CA ASP A 124 4.63 11.82 18.59
C ASP A 124 6.10 12.11 18.18
N GLY A 125 6.36 12.09 16.86
CA GLY A 125 7.68 12.37 16.28
C GLY A 125 8.64 11.16 16.24
N THR A 126 8.29 10.04 16.86
CA THR A 126 9.04 8.78 16.84
C THR A 126 8.63 7.94 15.64
N LEU A 127 9.59 7.46 14.86
CA LEU A 127 9.36 6.54 13.73
C LEU A 127 9.11 5.11 14.27
N PHE A 128 8.02 4.44 13.83
CA PHE A 128 7.69 3.07 14.21
C PHE A 128 7.68 2.08 13.05
N ALA A 129 7.66 2.57 11.82
CA ALA A 129 7.79 1.71 10.64
C ALA A 129 8.67 2.40 9.58
N ALA A 130 9.52 1.62 8.92
CA ALA A 130 10.38 2.13 7.86
C ALA A 130 9.72 1.93 6.49
N PRO A 131 9.54 2.98 5.68
CA PRO A 131 8.87 2.85 4.39
C PRO A 131 9.71 2.01 3.43
N PHE A 132 9.12 0.94 2.90
CA PHE A 132 9.73 0.18 1.83
C PHE A 132 9.43 0.83 0.47
N TYR A 133 8.15 1.15 0.21
CA TYR A 133 7.77 2.05 -0.86
C TYR A 133 6.59 2.94 -0.45
N GLY A 134 6.52 4.13 -1.03
CA GLY A 134 5.44 5.08 -0.86
C GLY A 134 4.69 5.31 -2.17
N GLU A 135 3.41 5.59 -2.08
CA GLU A 135 2.53 5.73 -3.22
C GLU A 135 1.42 6.75 -3.00
N SER A 136 0.93 7.26 -4.11
CA SER A 136 -0.37 7.89 -4.24
C SER A 136 -1.16 7.14 -5.30
N SER A 137 -2.27 7.67 -5.79
CA SER A 137 -2.91 7.17 -6.99
C SER A 137 -2.68 8.10 -8.18
N MET A 138 -2.65 7.50 -9.37
CA MET A 138 -2.60 8.20 -10.66
C MET A 138 -3.39 7.42 -11.71
N ILE A 139 -3.57 8.04 -12.86
CA ILE A 139 -4.13 7.41 -14.04
C ILE A 139 -3.00 6.80 -14.85
N MET A 140 -3.09 5.51 -15.13
CA MET A 140 -2.35 4.80 -16.15
C MET A 140 -3.28 4.59 -17.34
N TYR A 141 -2.91 5.02 -18.53
CA TYR A 141 -3.81 4.96 -19.69
C TYR A 141 -3.10 4.49 -20.96
N ARG A 142 -3.85 3.88 -21.85
CA ARG A 142 -3.41 3.41 -23.17
C ARG A 142 -3.37 4.59 -24.12
N THR A 143 -2.16 5.04 -24.46
CA THR A 143 -1.92 6.16 -25.39
C THR A 143 -2.41 5.86 -26.79
N ASP A 144 -2.26 4.63 -27.28
CA ASP A 144 -2.72 4.17 -28.56
C ASP A 144 -4.26 4.14 -28.70
N LEU A 145 -4.97 3.75 -27.63
CA LEU A 145 -6.43 3.77 -27.62
C LEU A 145 -6.99 5.20 -27.52
N MET A 146 -6.32 6.08 -26.77
CA MET A 146 -6.67 7.51 -26.71
C MET A 146 -6.50 8.17 -28.07
N GLU A 147 -5.38 7.90 -28.76
CA GLU A 147 -5.11 8.41 -30.12
C GLU A 147 -6.17 7.90 -31.10
N ALA A 148 -6.49 6.59 -31.07
CA ALA A 148 -7.51 5.99 -31.92
C ALA A 148 -8.90 6.60 -31.67
N ALA A 149 -9.22 7.00 -30.44
CA ALA A 149 -10.46 7.70 -30.07
C ALA A 149 -10.43 9.20 -30.42
N GLY A 150 -9.28 9.74 -30.86
CA GLY A 150 -9.11 11.16 -31.13
C GLY A 150 -9.13 12.03 -29.88
N LEU A 151 -8.76 11.47 -28.72
CA LEU A 151 -8.73 12.13 -27.43
C LEU A 151 -7.28 12.39 -26.99
N GLU A 152 -7.09 13.45 -26.21
CA GLU A 152 -5.82 13.78 -25.56
C GLU A 152 -6.04 13.85 -24.04
N MET A 153 -5.18 13.16 -23.26
CA MET A 153 -5.29 13.15 -21.81
C MET A 153 -4.87 14.50 -21.23
N PRO A 154 -5.75 15.23 -20.53
CA PRO A 154 -5.37 16.46 -19.85
C PRO A 154 -4.36 16.18 -18.73
N ALA A 155 -3.47 17.13 -18.44
CA ALA A 155 -2.55 17.03 -17.30
C ALA A 155 -3.27 16.90 -15.95
N ALA A 156 -4.48 17.46 -15.86
CA ALA A 156 -5.34 17.42 -14.68
C ALA A 156 -6.77 17.03 -15.10
N PRO A 157 -7.03 15.75 -15.36
CA PRO A 157 -8.31 15.29 -15.87
C PRO A 157 -9.43 15.39 -14.82
N THR A 158 -10.68 15.46 -15.31
CA THR A 158 -11.88 15.37 -14.49
C THR A 158 -12.51 13.99 -14.60
N TRP A 159 -13.35 13.60 -13.63
CA TRP A 159 -14.12 12.37 -13.69
C TRP A 159 -15.07 12.32 -14.91
N ASP A 160 -15.63 13.45 -15.33
CA ASP A 160 -16.46 13.52 -16.54
C ASP A 160 -15.65 13.17 -17.79
N PHE A 161 -14.42 13.73 -17.91
CA PHE A 161 -13.50 13.37 -19.00
C PHE A 161 -13.12 11.89 -18.94
N ILE A 162 -12.85 11.33 -17.76
CA ILE A 162 -12.52 9.91 -17.60
C ILE A 162 -13.68 9.03 -18.08
N ARG A 163 -14.91 9.38 -17.74
CA ARG A 163 -16.10 8.63 -18.21
C ARG A 163 -16.25 8.69 -19.74
N GLU A 164 -16.07 9.86 -20.34
CA GLU A 164 -16.10 10.03 -21.80
C GLU A 164 -15.00 9.19 -22.47
N ALA A 165 -13.77 9.29 -21.99
CA ALA A 165 -12.64 8.54 -22.53
C ALA A 165 -12.83 7.02 -22.35
N ALA A 166 -13.34 6.58 -21.19
CA ALA A 166 -13.65 5.18 -20.93
C ALA A 166 -14.69 4.65 -21.93
N ALA A 167 -15.75 5.38 -22.17
CA ALA A 167 -16.77 5.00 -23.16
C ALA A 167 -16.18 4.90 -24.58
N ALA A 168 -15.34 5.86 -24.96
CA ALA A 168 -14.72 5.89 -26.29
C ALA A 168 -13.70 4.76 -26.52
N MET A 169 -13.00 4.31 -25.46
CA MET A 169 -12.01 3.22 -25.53
C MET A 169 -12.62 1.82 -25.31
N THR A 170 -13.89 1.73 -24.93
CA THR A 170 -14.53 0.43 -24.68
C THR A 170 -14.77 -0.31 -25.99
N ASP A 171 -14.20 -1.50 -26.12
CA ASP A 171 -14.40 -2.42 -27.23
C ASP A 171 -14.71 -3.83 -26.71
N ARG A 172 -16.00 -4.11 -26.53
CA ARG A 172 -16.48 -5.38 -25.99
C ARG A 172 -16.22 -6.56 -26.93
N GLU A 173 -16.09 -6.33 -28.23
CA GLU A 173 -15.80 -7.39 -29.20
C GLU A 173 -14.37 -7.92 -29.07
N ASN A 174 -13.44 -7.03 -28.72
CA ASN A 174 -12.03 -7.36 -28.45
C ASN A 174 -11.70 -7.51 -26.97
N GLU A 175 -12.73 -7.54 -26.08
CA GLU A 175 -12.62 -7.64 -24.64
C GLU A 175 -11.79 -6.50 -24.01
N VAL A 176 -11.83 -5.29 -24.57
CA VAL A 176 -11.22 -4.10 -24.01
C VAL A 176 -12.26 -3.33 -23.20
N ASN A 177 -11.99 -3.13 -21.93
CA ASN A 177 -12.78 -2.30 -21.03
C ASN A 177 -12.16 -0.91 -21.01
N GLY A 178 -12.98 0.13 -21.07
CA GLY A 178 -12.47 1.50 -21.10
C GLY A 178 -11.77 1.92 -19.82
N VAL A 179 -12.22 1.39 -18.68
CA VAL A 179 -11.62 1.67 -17.37
C VAL A 179 -11.68 0.44 -16.46
N CYS A 180 -10.63 0.25 -15.64
CA CYS A 180 -10.58 -0.74 -14.58
C CYS A 180 -10.38 -0.02 -13.25
N LEU A 181 -11.24 -0.32 -12.25
CA LEU A 181 -11.19 0.25 -10.91
C LEU A 181 -11.42 -0.85 -9.88
N ARG A 182 -10.93 -0.65 -8.65
CA ARG A 182 -11.12 -1.61 -7.56
C ARG A 182 -12.58 -1.63 -7.09
N GLY A 183 -13.21 -2.81 -7.08
CA GLY A 183 -14.55 -3.04 -6.53
C GLY A 183 -14.58 -4.10 -5.43
N LYS A 184 -13.46 -4.82 -5.22
CA LYS A 184 -13.31 -5.87 -4.22
C LYS A 184 -13.50 -5.32 -2.81
N ALA A 185 -14.35 -5.98 -2.01
CA ALA A 185 -14.56 -5.62 -0.63
C ALA A 185 -13.26 -5.72 0.20
N GLY A 186 -13.11 -4.81 1.15
CA GLY A 186 -11.95 -4.65 2.02
C GLY A 186 -11.59 -3.17 2.14
N TRP A 187 -11.26 -2.73 3.35
CA TRP A 187 -10.96 -1.32 3.58
C TRP A 187 -9.74 -0.83 2.76
N GLY A 188 -8.71 -1.65 2.59
CA GLY A 188 -7.51 -1.33 1.80
C GLY A 188 -7.65 -1.58 0.30
N GLU A 189 -8.72 -2.24 -0.14
CA GLU A 189 -9.01 -2.53 -1.55
C GLU A 189 -10.05 -1.52 -2.12
N GLY A 190 -11.25 -1.97 -2.47
CA GLY A 190 -12.32 -1.12 -2.98
C GLY A 190 -12.75 -0.03 -1.99
N GLY A 191 -12.63 -0.29 -0.67
CA GLY A 191 -12.91 0.70 0.36
C GLY A 191 -11.98 1.91 0.29
N ALA A 192 -10.67 1.71 0.14
CA ALA A 192 -9.71 2.79 -0.03
C ALA A 192 -9.95 3.59 -1.32
N PHE A 193 -10.19 2.87 -2.44
CA PHE A 193 -10.46 3.51 -3.72
C PHE A 193 -11.70 4.40 -3.67
N ILE A 194 -12.85 3.86 -3.21
CA ILE A 194 -14.11 4.62 -3.19
C ILE A 194 -14.09 5.79 -2.20
N THR A 195 -13.34 5.66 -1.09
CA THR A 195 -13.11 6.75 -0.14
C THR A 195 -12.32 7.90 -0.80
N ALA A 196 -11.21 7.60 -1.47
CA ALA A 196 -10.44 8.61 -2.19
C ALA A 196 -11.27 9.26 -3.31
N MET A 197 -12.07 8.47 -4.04
CA MET A 197 -12.99 8.98 -5.05
C MET A 197 -14.04 9.90 -4.43
N SER A 198 -14.68 9.49 -3.33
CA SER A 198 -15.74 10.26 -2.67
C SER A 198 -15.27 11.63 -2.18
N ASN A 199 -14.04 11.75 -1.71
CA ASN A 199 -13.44 13.03 -1.34
C ASN A 199 -13.45 14.02 -2.51
N SER A 200 -13.19 13.55 -3.75
CA SER A 200 -13.23 14.40 -4.94
C SER A 200 -14.64 14.82 -5.34
N PHE A 201 -15.68 14.11 -4.90
CA PHE A 201 -17.10 14.46 -5.07
C PHE A 201 -17.62 15.34 -3.92
N GLY A 202 -16.77 15.69 -2.94
CA GLY A 202 -17.14 16.50 -1.79
C GLY A 202 -17.78 15.71 -0.64
N ALA A 203 -17.74 14.37 -0.70
CA ALA A 203 -18.19 13.53 0.42
C ALA A 203 -17.11 13.45 1.52
N ARG A 204 -17.52 13.02 2.69
CA ARG A 204 -16.66 12.71 3.84
C ARG A 204 -17.27 11.57 4.65
N TRP A 205 -16.44 10.88 5.45
CA TRP A 205 -16.93 9.80 6.32
C TRP A 205 -17.70 10.34 7.51
N PHE A 206 -17.15 11.39 8.17
CA PHE A 206 -17.68 11.99 9.38
C PHE A 206 -17.74 13.51 9.27
N ASP A 207 -18.72 14.12 9.91
CA ASP A 207 -18.67 15.54 10.22
C ASP A 207 -17.79 15.81 11.46
N GLU A 208 -17.64 17.09 11.85
CA GLU A 208 -16.79 17.47 12.98
C GLU A 208 -17.28 16.93 14.33
N ASP A 209 -18.54 16.49 14.43
CA ASP A 209 -19.16 15.87 15.60
C ASP A 209 -19.16 14.33 15.52
N TRP A 210 -18.40 13.73 14.60
CA TRP A 210 -18.28 12.29 14.35
C TRP A 210 -19.58 11.61 13.88
N ASN A 211 -20.55 12.35 13.37
CA ASN A 211 -21.71 11.73 12.72
C ASN A 211 -21.31 11.22 11.34
N ALA A 212 -21.68 10.00 11.01
CA ALA A 212 -21.51 9.44 9.68
C ALA A 212 -22.24 10.30 8.62
N GLN A 213 -21.71 10.41 7.41
CA GLN A 213 -22.21 11.29 6.37
C GLN A 213 -22.62 10.54 5.08
N PHE A 214 -22.94 9.25 5.18
CA PHE A 214 -23.33 8.43 4.02
C PHE A 214 -24.73 8.80 3.46
N ASP A 215 -25.56 9.49 4.21
CA ASP A 215 -26.84 10.02 3.75
C ASP A 215 -26.72 11.30 2.90
N SER A 216 -25.49 11.79 2.66
CA SER A 216 -25.26 12.98 1.86
C SER A 216 -25.44 12.74 0.36
N GLU A 217 -25.85 13.81 -0.35
CA GLU A 217 -25.94 13.79 -1.82
C GLU A 217 -24.57 13.49 -2.47
N ALA A 218 -23.48 13.93 -1.86
CA ALA A 218 -22.12 13.70 -2.36
C ALA A 218 -21.76 12.20 -2.40
N TRP A 219 -22.11 11.42 -1.38
CA TRP A 219 -21.95 9.97 -1.39
C TRP A 219 -22.84 9.30 -2.43
N ALA A 220 -24.12 9.71 -2.53
CA ALA A 220 -25.03 9.18 -3.54
C ALA A 220 -24.50 9.45 -4.96
N ASN A 221 -24.01 10.67 -5.22
CA ASN A 221 -23.42 11.04 -6.51
C ASN A 221 -22.15 10.20 -6.81
N THR A 222 -21.29 9.99 -5.82
CA THR A 222 -20.07 9.16 -5.95
C THR A 222 -20.43 7.74 -6.39
N LEU A 223 -21.28 7.04 -5.65
CA LEU A 223 -21.63 5.65 -5.95
C LEU A 223 -22.40 5.51 -7.25
N ASN A 224 -23.35 6.39 -7.54
CA ASN A 224 -24.08 6.36 -8.81
C ASN A 224 -23.16 6.61 -10.00
N PHE A 225 -22.20 7.54 -9.88
CA PHE A 225 -21.22 7.79 -10.93
C PHE A 225 -20.31 6.57 -11.14
N TYR A 226 -19.76 6.00 -10.05
CA TYR A 226 -18.90 4.82 -10.10
C TYR A 226 -19.63 3.64 -10.76
N VAL A 227 -20.82 3.28 -10.27
CA VAL A 227 -21.62 2.16 -10.79
C VAL A 227 -21.98 2.38 -12.25
N GLY A 228 -22.43 3.60 -12.63
CA GLY A 228 -22.78 3.94 -14.01
C GLY A 228 -21.58 3.75 -14.95
N MET A 229 -20.42 4.31 -14.61
CA MET A 229 -19.22 4.21 -15.42
C MET A 229 -18.72 2.76 -15.52
N MET A 230 -18.70 2.02 -14.40
CA MET A 230 -18.21 0.63 -14.39
C MET A 230 -19.17 -0.32 -15.13
N THR A 231 -20.47 -0.07 -15.10
CA THR A 231 -21.46 -0.83 -15.89
C THR A 231 -21.28 -0.58 -17.39
N GLU A 232 -21.02 0.66 -17.79
CA GLU A 232 -20.83 1.05 -19.19
C GLU A 232 -19.48 0.56 -19.74
N SER A 233 -18.40 0.75 -18.98
CA SER A 233 -17.03 0.69 -19.48
C SER A 233 -16.06 -0.18 -18.67
N GLY A 234 -16.48 -0.68 -17.50
CA GLY A 234 -15.67 -1.55 -16.65
C GLY A 234 -15.69 -3.03 -17.06
N PRO A 235 -14.79 -3.85 -16.53
CA PRO A 235 -14.76 -5.30 -16.78
C PRO A 235 -15.96 -6.00 -16.12
N PRO A 236 -16.48 -7.07 -16.73
CA PRO A 236 -17.47 -7.91 -16.07
C PRO A 236 -16.93 -8.43 -14.73
N GLY A 237 -17.75 -8.39 -13.69
CA GLY A 237 -17.34 -8.88 -12.37
C GLY A 237 -16.39 -7.96 -11.59
N TYR A 238 -16.29 -6.69 -11.94
CA TYR A 238 -15.44 -5.70 -11.29
C TYR A 238 -15.61 -5.63 -9.76
N ALA A 239 -16.75 -6.04 -9.23
CA ALA A 239 -17.02 -6.14 -7.79
C ALA A 239 -16.01 -7.05 -7.03
N THR A 240 -15.26 -7.89 -7.73
CA THR A 240 -14.27 -8.80 -7.15
C THR A 240 -12.83 -8.43 -7.52
N ASN A 241 -12.63 -7.36 -8.29
CA ASN A 241 -11.30 -6.94 -8.70
C ASN A 241 -10.69 -6.00 -7.67
N GLY A 242 -9.52 -6.37 -7.16
CA GLY A 242 -8.62 -5.54 -6.38
C GLY A 242 -7.44 -5.05 -7.23
N PHE A 243 -6.34 -4.71 -6.56
CA PHE A 243 -5.11 -4.24 -7.20
C PHE A 243 -4.55 -5.26 -8.20
N ASN A 244 -4.31 -6.49 -7.77
CA ASN A 244 -3.64 -7.51 -8.58
C ASN A 244 -4.47 -7.96 -9.78
N GLU A 245 -5.79 -8.06 -9.64
CA GLU A 245 -6.69 -8.41 -10.72
C GLU A 245 -6.68 -7.33 -11.82
N ASN A 246 -6.75 -6.05 -11.43
CA ASN A 246 -6.72 -4.93 -12.36
C ASN A 246 -5.34 -4.73 -13.01
N LEU A 247 -4.24 -4.94 -12.25
CA LEU A 247 -2.88 -4.97 -12.81
C LEU A 247 -2.79 -5.99 -13.94
N SER A 248 -3.24 -7.22 -13.68
CA SER A 248 -3.24 -8.29 -14.69
C SER A 248 -4.07 -7.94 -15.92
N LEU A 249 -5.26 -7.36 -15.73
CA LEU A 249 -6.11 -6.92 -16.84
C LEU A 249 -5.42 -5.84 -17.69
N PHE A 250 -4.79 -4.85 -17.05
CA PHE A 250 -4.10 -3.77 -17.75
C PHE A 250 -2.89 -4.29 -18.53
N GLN A 251 -2.04 -5.11 -17.90
CA GLN A 251 -0.88 -5.74 -18.55
C GLN A 251 -1.25 -6.59 -19.77
N GLN A 252 -2.44 -7.23 -19.74
CA GLN A 252 -2.98 -7.99 -20.86
C GLN A 252 -3.64 -7.13 -21.95
N GLY A 253 -3.66 -5.80 -21.79
CA GLY A 253 -4.30 -4.88 -22.73
C GLY A 253 -5.82 -4.86 -22.65
N LYS A 254 -6.41 -5.38 -21.57
CA LYS A 254 -7.86 -5.47 -21.36
C LYS A 254 -8.48 -4.23 -20.72
N CYS A 255 -7.67 -3.23 -20.37
CA CYS A 255 -8.10 -1.94 -19.80
C CYS A 255 -7.56 -0.79 -20.65
N GLY A 256 -8.40 0.18 -21.00
CA GLY A 256 -8.01 1.44 -21.61
C GLY A 256 -7.38 2.40 -20.61
N MET A 257 -7.94 2.45 -19.41
CA MET A 257 -7.42 3.21 -18.26
C MET A 257 -7.47 2.36 -16.99
N TRP A 258 -6.53 2.61 -16.10
CA TRP A 258 -6.53 2.10 -14.74
C TRP A 258 -6.11 3.22 -13.78
N ILE A 259 -6.96 3.53 -12.80
CA ILE A 259 -6.69 4.57 -11.80
C ILE A 259 -6.38 3.83 -10.51
N ASP A 260 -5.11 3.86 -10.10
CA ASP A 260 -4.64 3.07 -8.98
C ASP A 260 -3.26 3.54 -8.50
N ALA A 261 -2.67 2.79 -7.59
CA ALA A 261 -1.40 3.05 -6.94
C ALA A 261 -0.26 3.37 -7.93
N THR A 262 0.47 4.43 -7.67
CA THR A 262 1.60 4.87 -8.51
C THR A 262 2.69 3.83 -8.66
N VAL A 263 2.84 2.92 -7.69
CA VAL A 263 3.80 1.80 -7.75
C VAL A 263 3.55 0.87 -8.94
N ALA A 264 2.30 0.79 -9.42
CA ALA A 264 1.94 -0.05 -10.56
C ALA A 264 2.65 0.36 -11.87
N ALA A 265 3.15 1.59 -11.97
CA ALA A 265 3.78 2.11 -13.18
C ALA A 265 4.95 1.24 -13.68
N SER A 266 5.80 0.76 -12.77
CA SER A 266 6.91 -0.13 -13.13
C SER A 266 6.44 -1.44 -13.75
N PHE A 267 5.34 -1.99 -13.26
CA PHE A 267 4.80 -3.27 -13.73
C PHE A 267 4.07 -3.15 -15.07
N VAL A 268 3.32 -2.06 -15.28
CA VAL A 268 2.59 -1.87 -16.55
C VAL A 268 3.49 -1.45 -17.70
N THR A 269 4.67 -0.89 -17.41
CA THR A 269 5.69 -0.50 -18.39
C THR A 269 6.81 -1.54 -18.58
N ASN A 270 6.78 -2.65 -17.83
CA ASN A 270 7.75 -3.72 -17.98
C ASN A 270 7.40 -4.59 -19.19
N PRO A 271 8.23 -4.62 -20.25
CA PRO A 271 7.93 -5.39 -21.47
C PRO A 271 7.97 -6.92 -21.25
N ASN A 272 8.51 -7.39 -20.13
CA ASN A 272 8.50 -8.81 -19.79
C ASN A 272 7.13 -9.28 -19.25
N ASP A 273 6.37 -8.36 -18.66
CA ASP A 273 5.12 -8.67 -17.93
C ASP A 273 3.89 -8.06 -18.61
N SER A 274 4.09 -6.96 -19.37
CA SER A 274 3.01 -6.17 -19.99
C SER A 274 3.05 -6.22 -21.51
N THR A 275 1.96 -6.62 -22.13
CA THR A 275 1.80 -6.62 -23.58
C THR A 275 1.60 -5.21 -24.16
N VAL A 276 1.41 -4.22 -23.30
CA VAL A 276 1.11 -2.81 -23.64
C VAL A 276 2.17 -1.83 -23.13
N ALA A 277 3.32 -2.34 -22.69
CA ALA A 277 4.38 -1.57 -22.03
C ALA A 277 4.79 -0.28 -22.78
N ASP A 278 4.84 -0.33 -24.12
CA ASP A 278 5.25 0.79 -24.98
C ASP A 278 4.12 1.83 -25.21
N SER A 279 2.91 1.57 -24.72
CA SER A 279 1.71 2.38 -24.98
C SER A 279 1.06 2.88 -23.71
N VAL A 280 1.84 3.13 -22.64
CA VAL A 280 1.32 3.61 -21.34
C VAL A 280 1.66 5.07 -21.16
N GLY A 281 0.63 5.88 -20.86
CA GLY A 281 0.76 7.25 -20.41
C GLY A 281 0.30 7.41 -18.96
N PHE A 282 0.67 8.52 -18.34
CA PHE A 282 0.41 8.82 -16.91
C PHE A 282 -0.21 10.20 -16.76
N ALA A 283 -1.18 10.33 -15.84
CA ALA A 283 -1.77 11.60 -15.47
C ALA A 283 -2.18 11.60 -13.99
N LEU A 284 -2.33 12.78 -13.41
CA LEU A 284 -2.82 12.91 -12.03
C LEU A 284 -4.21 12.25 -11.87
N ALA A 285 -4.49 11.74 -10.69
CA ALA A 285 -5.83 11.24 -10.35
C ALA A 285 -6.91 12.30 -10.62
N PRO A 286 -8.10 11.91 -11.10
CA PRO A 286 -9.13 12.87 -11.51
C PRO A 286 -9.78 13.59 -10.33
N ASP A 287 -10.45 14.72 -10.63
CA ASP A 287 -11.31 15.47 -9.70
C ASP A 287 -12.67 15.79 -10.33
N THR A 288 -13.52 16.46 -9.56
CA THR A 288 -14.82 16.99 -10.05
C THR A 288 -14.81 18.52 -10.17
N GLY A 289 -13.65 19.18 -10.07
CA GLY A 289 -13.53 20.64 -10.05
C GLY A 289 -13.70 21.27 -8.67
N LEU A 290 -13.82 20.48 -7.61
CA LEU A 290 -13.91 20.95 -6.21
C LEU A 290 -12.54 21.19 -5.55
N GLY A 291 -11.43 20.96 -6.29
CA GLY A 291 -10.07 21.14 -5.77
C GLY A 291 -9.56 20.00 -4.91
N LYS A 292 -10.27 18.87 -4.88
CA LYS A 292 -9.84 17.61 -4.26
C LYS A 292 -9.79 16.54 -5.32
N ARG A 293 -8.64 15.84 -5.42
CA ARG A 293 -8.43 14.74 -6.36
C ARG A 293 -8.77 13.41 -5.70
N SER A 294 -9.04 12.41 -6.53
CA SER A 294 -9.21 11.02 -6.10
C SER A 294 -7.85 10.34 -5.83
N ASN A 295 -6.91 11.10 -5.27
CA ASN A 295 -5.61 10.56 -4.87
C ASN A 295 -5.67 10.08 -3.42
N TRP A 296 -4.65 9.30 -3.03
CA TRP A 296 -4.42 8.87 -1.66
C TRP A 296 -2.96 9.10 -1.26
N LEU A 297 -2.62 8.77 -0.04
CA LEU A 297 -1.25 8.71 0.43
C LEU A 297 -1.09 7.41 1.23
N TRP A 298 -0.15 6.59 0.81
CA TRP A 298 0.15 5.32 1.46
C TRP A 298 1.63 5.00 1.42
N ALA A 299 2.11 4.31 2.42
CA ALA A 299 3.38 3.60 2.38
C ALA A 299 3.17 2.17 2.88
N TRP A 300 3.66 1.20 2.15
CA TRP A 300 3.92 -0.10 2.72
C TRP A 300 5.26 -0.06 3.43
N ALA A 301 5.26 -0.37 4.70
CA ALA A 301 6.39 -0.18 5.60
C ALA A 301 6.63 -1.44 6.43
N LEU A 302 7.86 -1.60 6.90
CA LEU A 302 8.28 -2.70 7.76
C LEU A 302 8.32 -2.21 9.20
N ALA A 303 7.62 -2.91 10.09
CA ALA A 303 7.56 -2.60 11.52
C ALA A 303 7.89 -3.83 12.36
N ILE A 304 8.39 -3.59 13.55
CA ILE A 304 8.79 -4.64 14.50
C ILE A 304 7.77 -4.69 15.63
N PRO A 305 7.02 -5.79 15.82
CA PRO A 305 6.12 -5.93 16.98
C PRO A 305 6.95 -6.00 18.27
N ALA A 306 6.48 -5.29 19.32
CA ALA A 306 7.18 -5.22 20.61
C ALA A 306 7.35 -6.59 21.31
N GLY A 307 6.57 -7.61 20.91
CA GLY A 307 6.67 -8.97 21.43
C GLY A 307 7.75 -9.85 20.82
N THR A 308 8.46 -9.40 19.76
CA THR A 308 9.52 -10.19 19.12
C THR A 308 10.67 -10.49 20.07
N GLN A 309 11.33 -11.62 19.85
CA GLN A 309 12.59 -11.97 20.53
C GLN A 309 13.83 -11.78 19.61
N GLN A 310 13.59 -11.26 18.38
CA GLN A 310 14.61 -11.08 17.34
C GLN A 310 14.73 -9.60 16.94
N GLU A 311 14.60 -8.68 17.90
CA GLU A 311 14.57 -7.23 17.62
C GLU A 311 15.81 -6.74 16.88
N ALA A 312 17.00 -7.19 17.29
CA ALA A 312 18.25 -6.77 16.68
C ALA A 312 18.39 -7.25 15.23
N GLU A 313 17.98 -8.49 14.95
CA GLU A 313 17.96 -9.10 13.63
C GLU A 313 16.92 -8.45 12.72
N ALA A 314 15.74 -8.15 13.29
CA ALA A 314 14.66 -7.45 12.59
C ALA A 314 15.09 -6.03 12.19
N LYS A 315 15.76 -5.28 13.07
CA LYS A 315 16.33 -3.96 12.75
C LYS A 315 17.36 -4.02 11.63
N GLN A 316 18.25 -5.01 11.64
CA GLN A 316 19.24 -5.20 10.57
C GLN A 316 18.55 -5.46 9.21
N PHE A 317 17.48 -6.27 9.20
CA PHE A 317 16.73 -6.50 7.97
C PHE A 317 16.04 -5.23 7.48
N ILE A 318 15.38 -4.49 8.36
CA ILE A 318 14.70 -3.24 8.01
C ILE A 318 15.70 -2.22 7.44
N GLU A 319 16.84 -2.02 8.09
CA GLU A 319 17.89 -1.13 7.58
C GLU A 319 18.35 -1.54 6.18
N TRP A 320 18.58 -2.84 5.95
CA TRP A 320 18.98 -3.34 4.64
C TRP A 320 17.88 -3.15 3.59
N ALA A 321 16.66 -3.63 3.87
CA ALA A 321 15.56 -3.69 2.91
C ALA A 321 15.02 -2.32 2.49
N THR A 322 15.15 -1.30 3.37
CA THR A 322 14.61 0.05 3.13
C THR A 322 15.69 1.11 2.92
N SER A 323 16.95 0.68 2.73
CA SER A 323 18.11 1.54 2.52
C SER A 323 18.22 2.07 1.09
N LYS A 324 19.08 3.09 0.93
CA LYS A 324 19.55 3.52 -0.40
C LYS A 324 20.30 2.39 -1.13
N GLY A 325 21.07 1.58 -0.38
CA GLY A 325 21.80 0.44 -0.92
C GLY A 325 20.90 -0.64 -1.51
N TYR A 326 19.71 -0.86 -0.93
CA TYR A 326 18.71 -1.75 -1.54
C TYR A 326 18.16 -1.19 -2.86
N ILE A 327 17.88 0.11 -2.91
CA ILE A 327 17.45 0.79 -4.15
C ILE A 327 18.51 0.62 -5.24
N GLU A 328 19.78 0.85 -4.92
CA GLU A 328 20.91 0.67 -5.84
C GLU A 328 21.03 -0.80 -6.28
N LEU A 329 20.87 -1.76 -5.37
CA LEU A 329 20.89 -3.20 -5.69
C LEU A 329 19.83 -3.56 -6.73
N VAL A 330 18.60 -3.06 -6.57
CA VAL A 330 17.53 -3.28 -7.56
C VAL A 330 17.85 -2.56 -8.87
N ALA A 331 18.32 -1.31 -8.81
CA ALA A 331 18.66 -0.54 -10.02
C ALA A 331 19.77 -1.21 -10.86
N GLU A 332 20.81 -1.78 -10.20
CA GLU A 332 21.89 -2.47 -10.87
C GLU A 332 21.44 -3.79 -11.53
N ASN A 333 20.48 -4.49 -10.96
CA ASN A 333 20.05 -5.80 -11.45
C ASN A 333 18.84 -5.73 -12.39
N GLU A 334 17.91 -4.79 -12.16
CA GLU A 334 16.63 -4.72 -12.88
C GLU A 334 16.39 -3.35 -13.56
N GLY A 335 17.26 -2.36 -13.31
CA GLY A 335 17.14 -1.00 -13.83
C GLY A 335 16.29 -0.08 -12.94
N TRP A 336 16.50 1.24 -13.11
CA TRP A 336 15.89 2.30 -12.28
C TRP A 336 14.36 2.32 -12.32
N ALA A 337 13.72 1.84 -13.36
CA ALA A 337 12.27 1.74 -13.43
C ALA A 337 11.67 0.74 -12.43
N ASN A 338 12.46 -0.18 -11.90
CA ASN A 338 12.00 -1.27 -11.02
C ASN A 338 12.36 -1.07 -9.54
N VAL A 339 13.00 0.06 -9.20
CA VAL A 339 13.29 0.36 -7.78
C VAL A 339 12.00 0.71 -7.02
N PRO A 340 11.90 0.39 -5.71
CA PRO A 340 10.76 0.78 -4.90
C PRO A 340 10.64 2.31 -4.83
N PRO A 341 9.52 2.90 -5.27
CA PRO A 341 9.35 4.34 -5.36
C PRO A 341 8.90 4.99 -4.05
N GLY A 342 8.85 6.31 -4.00
CA GLY A 342 8.06 7.08 -3.04
C GLY A 342 8.57 7.12 -1.59
N ALA A 343 9.67 6.44 -1.26
CA ALA A 343 10.15 6.40 0.11
C ALA A 343 11.18 7.50 0.42
N ARG A 344 12.11 7.79 -0.51
CA ARG A 344 13.28 8.64 -0.25
C ARG A 344 13.39 9.83 -1.19
N THR A 345 13.79 10.98 -0.65
CA THR A 345 14.01 12.22 -1.40
C THR A 345 15.14 12.06 -2.40
N SER A 346 16.26 11.44 -1.99
CA SER A 346 17.44 11.24 -2.83
C SER A 346 17.16 10.41 -4.08
N LEU A 347 16.14 9.54 -4.07
CA LEU A 347 15.73 8.80 -5.27
C LEU A 347 15.26 9.75 -6.38
N TYR A 348 14.50 10.78 -6.02
CA TYR A 348 13.97 11.76 -6.98
C TYR A 348 15.01 12.82 -7.39
N GLU A 349 16.14 12.90 -6.70
CA GLU A 349 17.30 13.71 -7.07
C GLU A 349 18.27 12.94 -8.00
N ASN A 350 18.12 11.62 -8.10
CA ASN A 350 18.96 10.79 -8.96
C ASN A 350 18.60 10.99 -10.44
N PRO A 351 19.56 11.41 -11.30
CA PRO A 351 19.28 11.71 -12.71
C PRO A 351 18.84 10.48 -13.53
N ASP A 352 19.30 9.29 -13.16
CA ASP A 352 18.90 8.06 -13.85
C ASP A 352 17.46 7.67 -13.51
N TYR A 353 17.01 7.91 -12.27
CA TYR A 353 15.61 7.73 -11.89
C TYR A 353 14.72 8.81 -12.49
N GLN A 354 15.18 10.07 -12.54
CA GLN A 354 14.46 11.17 -13.19
C GLN A 354 14.21 10.92 -14.70
N ALA A 355 15.03 10.11 -15.33
CA ALA A 355 14.84 9.70 -16.74
C ALA A 355 13.73 8.64 -16.92
N VAL A 356 13.24 8.03 -15.83
CA VAL A 356 12.14 7.06 -15.88
C VAL A 356 10.82 7.80 -16.20
N PRO A 357 10.03 7.37 -17.19
CA PRO A 357 8.88 8.15 -17.70
C PRO A 357 7.81 8.51 -16.68
N PHE A 358 7.64 7.69 -15.63
CA PHE A 358 6.63 7.89 -14.59
C PHE A 358 7.18 8.49 -13.28
N ALA A 359 8.50 8.66 -13.14
CA ALA A 359 9.12 9.09 -11.88
C ALA A 359 8.55 10.44 -11.37
N GLN A 360 8.50 11.45 -12.25
CA GLN A 360 7.98 12.76 -11.88
C GLN A 360 6.48 12.70 -11.55
N MET A 361 5.67 11.97 -12.33
CA MET A 361 4.23 11.84 -12.07
C MET A 361 3.96 11.14 -10.73
N THR A 362 4.78 10.14 -10.37
CA THR A 362 4.71 9.48 -9.06
C THR A 362 4.96 10.47 -7.93
N LEU A 363 6.02 11.28 -8.03
CA LEU A 363 6.33 12.30 -7.03
C LEU A 363 5.22 13.38 -6.94
N ASP A 364 4.76 13.89 -8.08
CA ASP A 364 3.71 14.90 -8.14
C ASP A 364 2.40 14.40 -7.52
N SER A 365 2.06 13.12 -7.76
CA SER A 365 0.89 12.48 -7.16
C SER A 365 1.03 12.39 -5.63
N ILE A 366 2.19 11.98 -5.11
CA ILE A 366 2.48 11.91 -3.67
C ILE A 366 2.40 13.31 -3.04
N LEU A 367 3.05 14.30 -3.65
CA LEU A 367 3.09 15.66 -3.12
C LEU A 367 1.74 16.39 -3.19
N SER A 368 0.83 15.95 -4.07
CA SER A 368 -0.52 16.50 -4.17
C SER A 368 -1.48 15.98 -3.09
N ALA A 369 -1.08 14.99 -2.31
CA ALA A 369 -1.88 14.37 -1.27
C ALA A 369 -1.73 15.10 0.07
N ASP A 370 -2.85 15.51 0.67
CA ASP A 370 -2.86 16.17 1.98
C ASP A 370 -3.76 15.40 2.97
N PRO A 371 -3.17 14.54 3.81
CA PRO A 371 -3.93 13.75 4.78
C PRO A 371 -4.54 14.59 5.91
N ASN A 372 -4.11 15.85 6.10
CA ASN A 372 -4.67 16.74 7.12
C ASN A 372 -5.85 17.56 6.60
N SER A 373 -6.07 17.56 5.29
CA SER A 373 -7.21 18.22 4.64
C SER A 373 -7.71 17.37 3.47
N PRO A 374 -8.23 16.15 3.75
CA PRO A 374 -8.56 15.18 2.70
C PRO A 374 -9.82 15.53 1.91
N THR A 375 -10.75 16.28 2.51
CA THR A 375 -12.08 16.58 2.00
C THR A 375 -12.29 18.07 1.77
N VAL A 376 -13.37 18.44 1.10
CA VAL A 376 -13.76 19.85 0.88
C VAL A 376 -14.16 20.50 2.21
N ASP A 377 -15.03 19.83 2.95
CA ASP A 377 -15.46 20.27 4.28
C ASP A 377 -14.51 19.71 5.36
N PRO A 378 -14.36 20.39 6.52
CA PRO A 378 -13.54 19.91 7.61
C PRO A 378 -13.97 18.54 8.13
N VAL A 379 -12.98 17.76 8.59
CA VAL A 379 -13.17 16.45 9.21
C VAL A 379 -12.37 16.33 10.51
N PRO A 380 -12.79 15.50 11.47
CA PRO A 380 -12.13 15.38 12.76
C PRO A 380 -10.97 14.36 12.76
N TYR A 381 -10.58 13.82 11.61
CA TYR A 381 -9.57 12.78 11.46
C TYR A 381 -8.46 13.18 10.48
N VAL A 382 -7.34 12.47 10.57
CA VAL A 382 -6.25 12.48 9.59
C VAL A 382 -6.38 11.26 8.67
N GLY A 383 -6.01 11.40 7.41
CA GLY A 383 -6.04 10.34 6.40
C GLY A 383 -6.90 10.72 5.20
N ILE A 384 -6.60 10.15 4.03
CA ILE A 384 -7.32 10.43 2.77
C ILE A 384 -8.25 9.29 2.44
N GLN A 385 -7.70 8.09 2.22
CA GLN A 385 -8.44 6.87 1.90
C GLN A 385 -8.87 6.09 3.15
N PHE A 386 -8.56 6.61 4.32
CA PHE A 386 -8.94 6.08 5.63
C PHE A 386 -9.11 7.22 6.63
N ALA A 387 -9.76 6.95 7.76
CA ALA A 387 -9.70 7.80 8.94
C ALA A 387 -8.78 7.13 9.98
N ALA A 388 -7.78 7.85 10.48
CA ALA A 388 -6.79 7.30 11.41
C ALA A 388 -7.34 7.14 12.84
N ILE A 389 -8.38 6.32 12.98
CA ILE A 389 -9.00 5.91 14.26
C ILE A 389 -9.06 4.38 14.35
N PRO A 390 -8.98 3.79 15.54
CA PRO A 390 -8.94 2.33 15.70
C PRO A 390 -10.12 1.57 15.08
N GLU A 391 -11.30 2.16 15.05
CA GLU A 391 -12.55 1.58 14.58
C GLU A 391 -12.62 1.50 13.06
N PHE A 392 -11.87 2.35 12.35
CA PHE A 392 -12.05 2.56 10.92
C PHE A 392 -11.88 1.27 10.10
N ALA A 393 -10.88 0.44 10.37
CA ALA A 393 -10.64 -0.77 9.59
C ALA A 393 -11.85 -1.73 9.64
N GLY A 394 -12.50 -1.87 10.79
CA GLY A 394 -13.73 -2.64 10.95
C GLY A 394 -14.89 -2.03 10.17
N ILE A 395 -15.19 -0.77 10.45
CA ILE A 395 -16.29 -0.02 9.82
C ILE A 395 -16.13 -0.02 8.30
N ALA A 396 -14.95 0.36 7.80
CA ALA A 396 -14.72 0.49 6.36
C ALA A 396 -14.73 -0.86 5.63
N THR A 397 -14.37 -1.95 6.31
CA THR A 397 -14.53 -3.30 5.75
C THR A 397 -16.00 -3.64 5.57
N GLU A 398 -16.85 -3.40 6.58
CA GLU A 398 -18.28 -3.66 6.49
C GLU A 398 -18.96 -2.75 5.46
N VAL A 399 -18.66 -1.44 5.47
CA VAL A 399 -19.17 -0.49 4.44
C VAL A 399 -18.76 -0.93 3.03
N SER A 400 -17.51 -1.36 2.84
CA SER A 400 -17.04 -1.82 1.53
C SER A 400 -17.74 -3.09 1.04
N GLN A 401 -18.21 -3.95 1.95
CA GLN A 401 -19.03 -5.11 1.60
C GLN A 401 -20.41 -4.69 1.07
N GLU A 402 -21.04 -3.70 1.71
CA GLU A 402 -22.31 -3.15 1.23
C GLU A 402 -22.16 -2.51 -0.16
N PHE A 403 -21.07 -1.77 -0.39
CA PHE A 403 -20.80 -1.18 -1.71
C PHE A 403 -20.49 -2.24 -2.76
N SER A 404 -19.70 -3.26 -2.42
CA SER A 404 -19.43 -4.39 -3.32
C SER A 404 -20.71 -5.15 -3.70
N ALA A 405 -21.68 -5.26 -2.79
CA ALA A 405 -22.99 -5.83 -3.09
C ALA A 405 -23.78 -4.99 -4.10
N VAL A 406 -23.66 -3.64 -4.06
CA VAL A 406 -24.20 -2.77 -5.13
C VAL A 406 -23.53 -3.06 -6.46
N TYR A 407 -22.20 -3.17 -6.47
CA TYR A 407 -21.42 -3.44 -7.68
C TYR A 407 -21.77 -4.80 -8.30
N ALA A 408 -22.15 -5.76 -7.48
CA ALA A 408 -22.63 -7.07 -7.90
C ALA A 408 -24.11 -7.08 -8.29
N GLY A 409 -24.82 -5.95 -8.20
CA GLY A 409 -26.26 -5.83 -8.52
C GLY A 409 -27.19 -6.51 -7.50
N GLN A 410 -26.73 -6.72 -6.26
CA GLN A 410 -27.48 -7.41 -5.21
C GLN A 410 -28.35 -6.47 -4.37
N GLN A 411 -28.05 -5.16 -4.38
CA GLN A 411 -28.82 -4.12 -3.70
C GLN A 411 -28.67 -2.78 -4.43
N SER A 412 -29.52 -1.81 -4.08
CA SER A 412 -29.46 -0.45 -4.61
C SER A 412 -28.38 0.38 -3.90
N VAL A 413 -27.99 1.50 -4.53
CA VAL A 413 -27.09 2.51 -3.90
C VAL A 413 -27.72 3.07 -2.63
N GLU A 414 -29.03 3.36 -2.67
CA GLU A 414 -29.76 3.92 -1.52
C GLU A 414 -29.74 2.97 -0.31
N GLU A 415 -30.06 1.68 -0.53
CA GLU A 415 -30.02 0.66 0.54
C GLU A 415 -28.60 0.49 1.13
N ALA A 416 -27.56 0.54 0.30
CA ALA A 416 -26.19 0.43 0.77
C ALA A 416 -25.77 1.65 1.60
N LEU A 417 -26.16 2.86 1.19
CA LEU A 417 -25.86 4.08 1.93
C LEU A 417 -26.62 4.14 3.26
N GLU A 418 -27.90 3.72 3.31
CA GLU A 418 -28.66 3.62 4.56
C GLU A 418 -27.98 2.66 5.56
N LYS A 419 -27.52 1.50 5.09
CA LYS A 419 -26.81 0.53 5.92
C LYS A 419 -25.45 1.07 6.38
N ALA A 420 -24.67 1.67 5.46
CA ALA A 420 -23.39 2.29 5.78
C ALA A 420 -23.53 3.39 6.86
N GLN A 421 -24.57 4.22 6.73
CA GLN A 421 -24.91 5.26 7.71
C GLN A 421 -25.19 4.66 9.09
N ALA A 422 -26.05 3.63 9.14
CA ALA A 422 -26.49 3.01 10.38
C ALA A 422 -25.31 2.31 11.06
N LEU A 423 -24.62 1.39 10.38
CA LEU A 423 -23.51 0.62 10.97
C LEU A 423 -22.35 1.51 11.43
N THR A 424 -22.06 2.59 10.68
CA THR A 424 -21.00 3.53 11.07
C THR A 424 -21.39 4.31 12.31
N ASN A 425 -22.62 4.83 12.37
CA ASN A 425 -23.11 5.53 13.56
C ASN A 425 -23.14 4.63 14.80
N ASP A 426 -23.60 3.38 14.66
CA ASP A 426 -23.65 2.41 15.77
C ASP A 426 -22.24 2.09 16.32
N ALA A 427 -21.26 1.93 15.40
CA ALA A 427 -19.87 1.70 15.81
C ALA A 427 -19.27 2.90 16.53
N MET A 428 -19.52 4.14 16.03
CA MET A 428 -19.00 5.36 16.65
C MET A 428 -19.65 5.65 18.02
N GLU A 429 -20.95 5.32 18.19
CA GLU A 429 -21.63 5.40 19.48
C GLU A 429 -21.05 4.37 20.46
N ALA A 430 -20.84 3.13 20.01
CA ALA A 430 -20.26 2.06 20.84
C ALA A 430 -18.83 2.40 21.30
N ALA A 431 -18.05 3.10 20.47
CA ALA A 431 -16.70 3.55 20.76
C ALA A 431 -16.64 4.85 21.61
N GLY A 432 -17.79 5.52 21.81
CA GLY A 432 -17.88 6.71 22.66
C GLY A 432 -17.47 8.02 22.00
N TYR A 433 -17.47 8.11 20.68
CA TYR A 433 -17.22 9.35 19.92
C TYR A 433 -18.42 10.30 19.93
N ARG A 434 -19.61 9.76 20.17
CA ARG A 434 -20.88 10.51 20.15
C ARG A 434 -21.87 9.97 21.19
#